data_ab9abef06f23761cf4f1ec79c4259f5c
#
_entry.id   ab9abef06f23761cf4f1ec79c4259f5c
#
_cell.length_a   1.000
_cell.length_b   1.000
_cell.length_c   1.000
_cell.angle_alpha   90.00
_cell.angle_beta   90.00
_cell.angle_gamma   90.00
#
_symmetry.space_group_name_H-M   'P 1'
#
loop_
_entity.id
_entity.type
_entity.pdbx_description
1 polymer ?
#
loop_
_entity_poly.entity_id
_entity_poly.type
_entity_poly.pdbx_seq_one_letter_code
_entity_poly.pdbx_strand_id
1 'polypeptide(L)'
;MLDKITVCLDMHGCPNRCRHCWLGNTPNGRLTASDLEFAAACFRPHTACLTVYDWYREPDYSDDYRERWELCGRLSDTRDEHFELVSVWRAVRDDNYIDWLKRLGLKVAQLTLFGGRETTDYYTGRRGAYDEILRTIELLIESRISPRIQVFVYKDNINELNSIVELITTLNLVERCRDFGGEFGCFVHQGSCDGENERQYNSWVTPAELSLIPPMLTEFTLKHFGKSSLDEVFGEIEQSLYERLSVDDTTESLVSCEPVFYIDREFDVYPNLSTPSPQWRLGNLKRDGAEKILDCYLNSRSLAQHIRLNTPTRELVVSQGDPTSQRLFMREDYLELMLNRYCRALVN
;
A
#
# COMPACT_ATOMS: atom_id res chain seq x y z
N MET A 1 1.66 -23.74 15.79
CA MET A 1 0.53 -23.40 14.90
C MET A 1 0.21 -21.94 15.14
N LEU A 2 0.15 -21.13 14.12
CA LEU A 2 -0.23 -19.71 14.22
C LEU A 2 -1.76 -19.57 14.27
N ASP A 3 -2.25 -18.51 14.91
CA ASP A 3 -3.69 -18.26 15.00
C ASP A 3 -4.28 -17.94 13.63
N LYS A 4 -3.63 -17.03 12.88
CA LYS A 4 -4.02 -16.66 11.53
C LYS A 4 -2.80 -16.50 10.62
N ILE A 5 -2.93 -16.93 9.37
CA ILE A 5 -1.99 -16.63 8.28
C ILE A 5 -2.80 -16.04 7.14
N THR A 6 -2.31 -14.92 6.57
CA THR A 6 -2.81 -14.38 5.31
C THR A 6 -1.74 -14.58 4.24
N VAL A 7 -2.11 -15.10 3.08
CA VAL A 7 -1.24 -15.20 1.91
C VAL A 7 -1.82 -14.41 0.75
N CYS A 8 -0.98 -13.60 0.12
CA CYS A 8 -1.34 -12.78 -1.04
C CYS A 8 -0.42 -13.18 -2.20
N LEU A 9 -0.96 -13.74 -3.28
CA LEU A 9 -0.20 -14.08 -4.46
C LEU A 9 -0.31 -12.99 -5.52
N ASP A 10 0.81 -12.59 -6.11
CA ASP A 10 0.80 -11.64 -7.24
C ASP A 10 0.51 -12.37 -8.56
N MET A 11 -0.76 -12.73 -8.75
CA MET A 11 -1.18 -13.59 -9.85
C MET A 11 -0.97 -12.97 -11.24
N HIS A 12 -1.16 -11.65 -11.37
CA HIS A 12 -1.18 -10.99 -12.69
C HIS A 12 -0.38 -9.69 -12.74
N GLY A 13 -0.03 -9.10 -11.61
CA GLY A 13 0.70 -7.84 -11.55
C GLY A 13 -0.20 -6.61 -11.61
N CYS A 14 0.27 -5.55 -12.28
CA CYS A 14 -0.38 -4.25 -12.31
C CYS A 14 -0.20 -3.57 -13.68
N PRO A 15 -1.20 -2.85 -14.20
CA PRO A 15 -1.08 -2.11 -15.46
C PRO A 15 -0.27 -0.83 -15.31
N ASN A 16 -0.07 -0.34 -14.08
CA ASN A 16 0.60 0.90 -13.77
C ASN A 16 2.09 0.68 -13.42
N ARG A 17 2.84 1.78 -13.36
CA ARG A 17 4.24 1.87 -12.91
C ARG A 17 4.37 3.07 -11.97
N CYS A 18 3.56 3.03 -10.90
CA CYS A 18 3.40 4.17 -10.01
C CYS A 18 4.71 4.50 -9.28
N ARG A 19 5.06 5.79 -9.27
CA ARG A 19 6.25 6.32 -8.59
C ARG A 19 6.13 6.34 -7.07
N HIS A 20 4.91 6.23 -6.56
CA HIS A 20 4.60 6.12 -5.14
C HIS A 20 4.43 4.67 -4.65
N CYS A 21 4.66 3.69 -5.53
CA CYS A 21 4.38 2.29 -5.19
C CYS A 21 5.37 1.76 -4.17
N TRP A 22 4.91 1.53 -2.95
CA TRP A 22 5.70 0.94 -1.88
C TRP A 22 6.08 -0.53 -2.15
N LEU A 23 5.27 -1.24 -2.96
CA LEU A 23 5.58 -2.61 -3.38
C LEU A 23 6.68 -2.70 -4.46
N GLY A 24 7.05 -1.55 -5.04
CA GLY A 24 8.06 -1.48 -6.08
C GLY A 24 7.61 -1.96 -7.46
N ASN A 25 8.50 -1.79 -8.43
CA ASN A 25 8.29 -2.21 -9.80
C ASN A 25 8.80 -3.64 -10.03
N THR A 26 7.89 -4.60 -10.04
CA THR A 26 8.20 -5.97 -10.41
C THR A 26 7.57 -6.32 -11.76
N PRO A 27 8.19 -7.19 -12.59
CA PRO A 27 7.58 -7.64 -13.83
C PRO A 27 6.25 -8.34 -13.57
N ASN A 28 5.26 -8.14 -14.44
CA ASN A 28 4.02 -8.90 -14.39
C ASN A 28 4.31 -10.37 -14.71
N GLY A 29 3.67 -11.27 -13.97
CA GLY A 29 3.70 -12.71 -14.19
C GLY A 29 2.31 -13.24 -14.45
N ARG A 30 2.22 -14.54 -14.68
CA ARG A 30 0.95 -15.27 -14.65
C ARG A 30 1.11 -16.49 -13.76
N LEU A 31 0.32 -16.53 -12.71
CA LEU A 31 0.10 -17.71 -11.90
C LEU A 31 -1.29 -18.27 -12.24
N THR A 32 -1.47 -19.55 -12.03
CA THR A 32 -2.73 -20.28 -12.35
C THR A 32 -3.55 -20.50 -11.08
N ALA A 33 -4.81 -20.91 -11.24
CA ALA A 33 -5.64 -21.34 -10.12
C ALA A 33 -4.98 -22.46 -9.30
N SER A 34 -4.30 -23.41 -9.95
CA SER A 34 -3.57 -24.49 -9.29
C SER A 34 -2.36 -23.98 -8.48
N ASP A 35 -1.72 -22.88 -8.87
CA ASP A 35 -0.66 -22.26 -8.09
C ASP A 35 -1.20 -21.62 -6.80
N LEU A 36 -2.40 -21.03 -6.87
CA LEU A 36 -3.09 -20.48 -5.69
C LEU A 36 -3.51 -21.60 -4.72
N GLU A 37 -4.10 -22.68 -5.26
CA GLU A 37 -4.46 -23.89 -4.50
C GLU A 37 -3.24 -24.53 -3.84
N PHE A 38 -2.12 -24.62 -4.57
CA PHE A 38 -0.86 -25.13 -4.04
C PHE A 38 -0.35 -24.26 -2.87
N ALA A 39 -0.32 -22.95 -3.03
CA ALA A 39 0.13 -22.06 -1.96
C ALA A 39 -0.75 -22.17 -0.71
N ALA A 40 -2.08 -22.19 -0.88
CA ALA A 40 -3.03 -22.39 0.20
C ALA A 40 -2.80 -23.73 0.92
N ALA A 41 -2.65 -24.83 0.16
CA ALA A 41 -2.39 -26.16 0.73
C ALA A 41 -1.09 -26.23 1.53
N CYS A 42 -0.03 -25.49 1.11
CA CYS A 42 1.23 -25.44 1.83
C CYS A 42 1.10 -24.78 3.21
N PHE A 43 0.33 -23.69 3.33
CA PHE A 43 0.19 -22.95 4.59
C PHE A 43 -0.90 -23.50 5.51
N ARG A 44 -1.93 -24.16 4.98
CA ARG A 44 -3.07 -24.69 5.72
C ARG A 44 -2.71 -25.51 6.97
N PRO A 45 -1.71 -26.43 6.98
CA PRO A 45 -1.36 -27.21 8.15
C PRO A 45 -0.75 -26.43 9.31
N HIS A 46 -0.37 -25.17 9.08
CA HIS A 46 0.43 -24.37 10.00
C HIS A 46 -0.38 -23.27 10.73
N THR A 47 -1.66 -23.13 10.42
CA THR A 47 -2.51 -22.09 11.01
C THR A 47 -3.89 -22.63 11.39
N ALA A 48 -4.51 -21.98 12.38
CA ALA A 48 -5.90 -22.24 12.74
C ALA A 48 -6.88 -21.54 11.75
N CYS A 49 -6.47 -20.40 11.19
CA CYS A 49 -7.26 -19.64 10.22
C CYS A 49 -6.36 -19.20 9.05
N LEU A 50 -6.73 -19.57 7.83
CA LEU A 50 -6.05 -19.16 6.59
C LEU A 50 -6.94 -18.21 5.80
N THR A 51 -6.37 -17.07 5.39
CA THR A 51 -6.98 -16.16 4.42
C THR A 51 -6.10 -16.11 3.17
N VAL A 52 -6.71 -16.14 1.99
CA VAL A 52 -6.00 -16.21 0.70
C VAL A 52 -6.49 -15.10 -0.22
N TYR A 53 -5.54 -14.35 -0.80
CA TYR A 53 -5.79 -13.35 -1.83
C TYR A 53 -4.95 -13.65 -3.07
N ASP A 54 -5.50 -13.35 -4.24
CA ASP A 54 -4.87 -13.56 -5.54
C ASP A 54 -4.13 -12.32 -6.08
N TRP A 55 -3.93 -11.32 -5.24
CA TRP A 55 -3.24 -10.08 -5.59
C TRP A 55 -2.63 -9.38 -4.37
N TYR A 56 -1.62 -8.55 -4.61
CA TYR A 56 -1.11 -7.55 -3.67
C TYR A 56 -0.70 -6.23 -4.35
N ARG A 57 -0.79 -6.13 -5.69
CA ARG A 57 -0.53 -4.88 -6.46
C ARG A 57 -1.82 -4.26 -6.99
N GLU A 58 -2.43 -4.82 -8.01
CA GLU A 58 -3.69 -4.35 -8.59
C GLU A 58 -4.78 -5.38 -8.35
N PRO A 59 -5.87 -5.04 -7.65
CA PRO A 59 -6.98 -5.96 -7.47
C PRO A 59 -7.69 -6.20 -8.81
N ASP A 60 -8.28 -7.39 -8.96
CA ASP A 60 -9.18 -7.71 -10.08
C ASP A 60 -8.60 -7.45 -11.49
N TYR A 61 -7.27 -7.44 -11.61
CA TYR A 61 -6.60 -7.12 -12.87
C TYR A 61 -6.72 -8.24 -13.90
N SER A 62 -6.87 -9.51 -13.48
CA SER A 62 -7.03 -10.64 -14.39
C SER A 62 -8.40 -10.68 -15.03
N ASP A 63 -8.51 -11.31 -16.22
CA ASP A 63 -9.79 -11.43 -16.91
C ASP A 63 -10.75 -12.40 -16.20
N ASP A 64 -10.21 -13.35 -15.45
CA ASP A 64 -10.91 -14.35 -14.64
C ASP A 64 -11.05 -13.92 -13.17
N TYR A 65 -11.06 -12.60 -12.88
CA TYR A 65 -11.06 -12.05 -11.51
C TYR A 65 -12.24 -12.55 -10.66
N ARG A 66 -13.42 -12.80 -11.25
CA ARG A 66 -14.59 -13.28 -10.52
C ARG A 66 -14.42 -14.72 -10.05
N GLU A 67 -13.95 -15.59 -10.94
CA GLU A 67 -13.64 -16.98 -10.63
C GLU A 67 -12.54 -17.08 -9.58
N ARG A 68 -11.54 -16.19 -9.65
CA ARG A 68 -10.47 -16.09 -8.64
C ARG A 68 -10.99 -15.61 -7.30
N TRP A 69 -11.83 -14.59 -7.28
CA TRP A 69 -12.49 -14.15 -6.05
C TRP A 69 -13.23 -15.29 -5.37
N GLU A 70 -14.01 -16.08 -6.14
CA GLU A 70 -14.72 -17.24 -5.60
C GLU A 70 -13.75 -18.36 -5.16
N LEU A 71 -12.64 -18.56 -5.86
CA LEU A 71 -11.61 -19.52 -5.47
C LEU A 71 -10.94 -19.10 -4.16
N CYS A 72 -10.53 -17.85 -4.02
CA CYS A 72 -9.96 -17.31 -2.77
C CYS A 72 -10.93 -17.53 -1.60
N GLY A 73 -12.23 -17.26 -1.79
CA GLY A 73 -13.25 -17.50 -0.78
C GLY A 73 -13.39 -18.97 -0.39
N ARG A 74 -13.23 -19.91 -1.33
CA ARG A 74 -13.24 -21.35 -1.01
C ARG A 74 -11.97 -21.83 -0.32
N LEU A 75 -10.84 -21.18 -0.57
CA LEU A 75 -9.55 -21.53 0.02
C LEU A 75 -9.36 -20.86 1.39
N SER A 76 -10.15 -19.88 1.74
CA SER A 76 -10.08 -19.16 3.02
C SER A 76 -11.04 -19.73 4.04
N ASP A 77 -10.69 -19.65 5.33
CA ASP A 77 -11.57 -20.01 6.44
C ASP A 77 -12.56 -18.91 6.77
N THR A 78 -12.17 -17.65 6.51
CA THR A 78 -13.04 -16.48 6.62
C THR A 78 -13.07 -15.79 5.27
N ARG A 79 -14.27 -15.41 4.83
CA ARG A 79 -14.43 -14.59 3.63
C ARG A 79 -14.53 -13.15 4.08
N ASP A 80 -13.49 -12.38 3.80
CA ASP A 80 -13.50 -10.95 4.01
C ASP A 80 -14.37 -10.26 2.92
N GLU A 81 -14.87 -9.06 3.24
CA GLU A 81 -15.49 -8.20 2.24
C GLU A 81 -14.43 -7.78 1.20
N HIS A 82 -14.88 -7.41 0.01
CA HIS A 82 -13.98 -6.87 -1.00
C HIS A 82 -13.35 -5.58 -0.48
N PHE A 83 -12.05 -5.41 -0.70
CA PHE A 83 -11.35 -4.19 -0.30
C PHE A 83 -11.94 -2.96 -0.99
N GLU A 84 -11.82 -1.83 -0.34
CA GLU A 84 -12.20 -0.53 -0.93
C GLU A 84 -11.28 -0.13 -2.11
N LEU A 85 -10.08 -0.73 -2.21
CA LEU A 85 -9.24 -0.60 -3.40
C LEU A 85 -9.90 -1.32 -4.58
N VAL A 86 -10.07 -0.61 -5.68
CA VAL A 86 -10.68 -1.11 -6.90
C VAL A 86 -9.77 -0.90 -8.10
N SER A 87 -9.89 -1.76 -9.12
CA SER A 87 -9.13 -1.56 -10.35
C SER A 87 -9.78 -0.49 -11.22
N VAL A 88 -9.16 0.69 -11.27
CA VAL A 88 -9.53 1.75 -12.22
C VAL A 88 -9.39 1.26 -13.66
N TRP A 89 -8.34 0.48 -13.93
CA TRP A 89 -8.11 -0.10 -15.25
C TRP A 89 -9.26 -1.01 -15.68
N ARG A 90 -9.76 -1.87 -14.76
CA ARG A 90 -10.89 -2.78 -15.01
C ARG A 90 -12.20 -1.99 -15.16
N ALA A 91 -12.45 -1.01 -14.31
CA ALA A 91 -13.68 -0.25 -14.25
C ALA A 91 -14.08 0.39 -15.59
N VAL A 92 -13.09 0.83 -16.38
CA VAL A 92 -13.35 1.46 -17.70
C VAL A 92 -13.31 0.49 -18.87
N ARG A 93 -13.04 -0.81 -18.64
CA ARG A 93 -12.90 -1.85 -19.70
C ARG A 93 -13.88 -3.00 -19.57
N ASP A 94 -14.50 -3.16 -18.43
CA ASP A 94 -15.52 -4.19 -18.17
C ASP A 94 -16.77 -3.53 -17.61
N ASP A 95 -17.78 -3.40 -18.45
CA ASP A 95 -19.06 -2.74 -18.13
C ASP A 95 -19.80 -3.40 -16.95
N ASN A 96 -19.46 -4.65 -16.62
CA ASN A 96 -20.08 -5.38 -15.51
C ASN A 96 -19.27 -5.32 -14.20
N TYR A 97 -18.10 -4.69 -14.21
CA TYR A 97 -17.21 -4.71 -13.04
C TYR A 97 -17.81 -3.96 -11.84
N ILE A 98 -18.26 -2.73 -12.04
CA ILE A 98 -18.87 -1.91 -10.96
C ILE A 98 -20.13 -2.57 -10.41
N ASP A 99 -20.98 -3.17 -11.27
CA ASP A 99 -22.15 -3.91 -10.81
C ASP A 99 -21.78 -5.16 -10.02
N TRP A 100 -20.66 -5.81 -10.36
CA TRP A 100 -20.14 -6.92 -9.58
C TRP A 100 -19.66 -6.48 -8.21
N LEU A 101 -18.87 -5.40 -8.09
CA LEU A 101 -18.47 -4.80 -6.81
C LEU A 101 -19.68 -4.45 -5.94
N LYS A 102 -20.71 -3.85 -6.54
CA LYS A 102 -21.97 -3.53 -5.85
C LYS A 102 -22.66 -4.77 -5.30
N ARG A 103 -22.70 -5.87 -6.07
CA ARG A 103 -23.26 -7.16 -5.58
C ARG A 103 -22.46 -7.76 -4.44
N LEU A 104 -21.15 -7.50 -4.36
CA LEU A 104 -20.30 -7.87 -3.22
C LEU A 104 -20.54 -6.98 -1.99
N GLY A 105 -21.36 -5.94 -2.11
CA GLY A 105 -21.71 -5.06 -1.01
C GLY A 105 -20.79 -3.83 -0.86
N LEU A 106 -19.87 -3.59 -1.81
CA LEU A 106 -18.97 -2.44 -1.74
C LEU A 106 -19.74 -1.12 -1.62
N LYS A 107 -19.41 -0.30 -0.62
CA LYS A 107 -20.04 1.00 -0.35
C LYS A 107 -19.13 2.17 -0.68
N VAL A 108 -17.82 1.98 -0.54
CA VAL A 108 -16.80 2.99 -0.77
C VAL A 108 -15.73 2.39 -1.68
N ALA A 109 -15.29 3.15 -2.68
CA ALA A 109 -14.17 2.77 -3.55
C ALA A 109 -13.06 3.81 -3.49
N GLN A 110 -11.84 3.39 -3.17
CA GLN A 110 -10.68 4.27 -3.07
C GLN A 110 -9.97 4.41 -4.40
N LEU A 111 -9.71 5.65 -4.80
CA LEU A 111 -9.05 6.05 -6.04
C LEU A 111 -7.87 6.97 -5.71
N THR A 112 -6.80 6.91 -6.51
CA THR A 112 -5.59 7.68 -6.23
C THR A 112 -5.38 8.79 -7.26
N LEU A 113 -5.20 10.02 -6.80
CA LEU A 113 -4.80 11.19 -7.60
C LEU A 113 -3.51 11.82 -7.06
N PHE A 114 -2.87 12.67 -7.89
CA PHE A 114 -1.64 13.38 -7.53
C PHE A 114 -1.73 14.88 -7.85
N GLY A 115 -2.78 15.33 -8.48
CA GLY A 115 -2.99 16.67 -9.01
C GLY A 115 -3.79 16.63 -10.29
N GLY A 116 -3.49 17.51 -11.21
CA GLY A 116 -4.09 17.55 -12.54
C GLY A 116 -3.69 16.34 -13.41
N ARG A 117 -4.14 16.39 -14.67
CA ARG A 117 -3.95 15.31 -15.67
C ARG A 117 -2.49 14.88 -15.83
N GLU A 118 -1.61 15.84 -16.13
CA GLU A 118 -0.21 15.55 -16.44
C GLU A 118 0.51 14.96 -15.24
N THR A 119 0.28 15.51 -14.07
CA THR A 119 0.87 15.06 -12.80
C THR A 119 0.35 13.69 -12.40
N THR A 120 -0.93 13.43 -12.51
CA THR A 120 -1.48 12.10 -12.19
C THR A 120 -0.98 11.04 -13.16
N ASP A 121 -0.94 11.30 -14.47
CA ASP A 121 -0.38 10.39 -15.47
C ASP A 121 1.12 10.14 -15.24
N TYR A 122 1.88 11.18 -14.85
CA TYR A 122 3.30 11.07 -14.51
C TYR A 122 3.53 10.14 -13.31
N TYR A 123 2.80 10.36 -12.21
CA TYR A 123 3.00 9.57 -10.99
C TYR A 123 2.45 8.14 -11.09
N THR A 124 1.39 7.91 -11.84
CA THR A 124 0.89 6.56 -12.14
C THR A 124 1.76 5.82 -13.15
N GLY A 125 2.66 6.54 -13.86
CA GLY A 125 3.51 5.97 -14.90
C GLY A 125 2.71 5.46 -16.11
N ARG A 126 1.48 5.99 -16.33
CA ARG A 126 0.59 5.57 -17.40
C ARG A 126 -0.23 6.75 -17.94
N ARG A 127 -0.06 7.04 -19.24
CA ARG A 127 -0.83 8.08 -19.94
C ARG A 127 -2.33 7.71 -19.97
N GLY A 128 -3.17 8.68 -19.68
CA GLY A 128 -4.63 8.55 -19.65
C GLY A 128 -5.18 7.97 -18.33
N ALA A 129 -4.34 7.74 -17.33
CA ALA A 129 -4.78 7.28 -16.02
C ALA A 129 -5.73 8.27 -15.35
N TYR A 130 -5.47 9.56 -15.45
CA TYR A 130 -6.34 10.61 -14.93
C TYR A 130 -7.77 10.52 -15.50
N ASP A 131 -7.90 10.40 -16.82
CA ASP A 131 -9.22 10.31 -17.47
C ASP A 131 -9.98 9.04 -17.07
N GLU A 132 -9.26 7.94 -16.91
CA GLU A 132 -9.85 6.70 -16.45
C GLU A 132 -10.33 6.81 -14.99
N ILE A 133 -9.59 7.52 -14.12
CA ILE A 133 -10.01 7.80 -12.76
C ILE A 133 -11.31 8.62 -12.76
N LEU A 134 -11.37 9.70 -13.54
CA LEU A 134 -12.59 10.52 -13.65
C LEU A 134 -13.79 9.69 -14.16
N ARG A 135 -13.57 8.89 -15.18
CA ARG A 135 -14.64 8.00 -15.68
C ARG A 135 -15.08 7.00 -14.61
N THR A 136 -14.13 6.46 -13.84
CA THR A 136 -14.45 5.54 -12.73
C THR A 136 -15.26 6.23 -11.63
N ILE A 137 -14.94 7.48 -11.27
CA ILE A 137 -15.74 8.28 -10.33
C ILE A 137 -17.19 8.37 -10.78
N GLU A 138 -17.44 8.67 -12.06
CA GLU A 138 -18.80 8.75 -12.59
C GLU A 138 -19.53 7.40 -12.50
N LEU A 139 -18.89 6.32 -12.92
CA LEU A 139 -19.47 4.97 -12.83
C LEU A 139 -19.82 4.55 -11.40
N LEU A 140 -18.97 4.89 -10.43
CA LEU A 140 -19.20 4.61 -9.02
C LEU A 140 -20.43 5.36 -8.50
N ILE A 141 -20.52 6.66 -8.78
CA ILE A 141 -21.65 7.49 -8.34
C ILE A 141 -22.96 7.03 -8.99
N GLU A 142 -22.97 6.75 -10.30
CA GLU A 142 -24.11 6.17 -11.01
C GLU A 142 -24.59 4.85 -10.35
N SER A 143 -23.64 4.08 -9.83
CA SER A 143 -23.92 2.80 -9.13
C SER A 143 -24.20 2.96 -7.63
N ARG A 144 -24.20 4.19 -7.09
CA ARG A 144 -24.38 4.51 -5.67
C ARG A 144 -23.28 3.92 -4.77
N ILE A 145 -22.05 3.93 -5.25
CA ILE A 145 -20.84 3.64 -4.50
C ILE A 145 -20.09 4.96 -4.30
N SER A 146 -19.74 5.28 -3.07
CA SER A 146 -19.04 6.52 -2.75
C SER A 146 -17.57 6.45 -3.19
N PRO A 147 -17.08 7.35 -4.06
CA PRO A 147 -15.65 7.46 -4.29
C PRO A 147 -14.96 8.08 -3.07
N ARG A 148 -13.79 7.53 -2.72
CA ARG A 148 -12.86 8.13 -1.77
C ARG A 148 -11.57 8.45 -2.49
N ILE A 149 -11.19 9.72 -2.54
CA ILE A 149 -10.00 10.17 -3.25
C ILE A 149 -8.82 10.22 -2.28
N GLN A 150 -7.81 9.39 -2.52
CA GLN A 150 -6.50 9.44 -1.89
C GLN A 150 -5.59 10.32 -2.73
N VAL A 151 -4.97 11.33 -2.14
CA VAL A 151 -4.05 12.22 -2.83
C VAL A 151 -2.66 12.09 -2.22
N PHE A 152 -1.71 11.58 -3.01
CA PHE A 152 -0.31 11.59 -2.61
C PHE A 152 0.29 12.97 -2.86
N VAL A 153 0.93 13.54 -1.83
CA VAL A 153 1.53 14.86 -1.87
C VAL A 153 3.04 14.82 -1.72
N TYR A 154 3.69 15.61 -2.56
CA TYR A 154 5.13 15.84 -2.59
C TYR A 154 5.37 17.34 -2.83
N LYS A 155 6.59 17.83 -2.61
CA LYS A 155 6.96 19.22 -2.96
C LYS A 155 6.63 19.57 -4.41
N ASP A 156 6.78 18.60 -5.31
CA ASP A 156 6.63 18.81 -6.75
C ASP A 156 5.17 18.99 -7.19
N ASN A 157 4.20 18.47 -6.42
CA ASN A 157 2.78 18.53 -6.79
C ASN A 157 1.89 19.30 -5.80
N ILE A 158 2.43 19.77 -4.67
CA ILE A 158 1.65 20.44 -3.62
C ILE A 158 0.87 21.64 -4.14
N ASN A 159 1.43 22.37 -5.10
CA ASN A 159 0.80 23.55 -5.70
C ASN A 159 -0.40 23.20 -6.62
N GLU A 160 -0.57 21.93 -6.99
CA GLU A 160 -1.69 21.47 -7.81
C GLU A 160 -2.90 21.00 -6.98
N LEU A 161 -2.82 21.00 -5.65
CA LEU A 161 -3.92 20.52 -4.79
C LEU A 161 -5.21 21.33 -4.97
N ASN A 162 -5.13 22.59 -5.40
CA ASN A 162 -6.32 23.35 -5.74
C ASN A 162 -7.10 22.75 -6.92
N SER A 163 -6.43 22.08 -7.86
CA SER A 163 -7.11 21.37 -8.96
C SER A 163 -7.98 20.21 -8.45
N ILE A 164 -7.59 19.58 -7.34
CA ILE A 164 -8.40 18.54 -6.69
C ILE A 164 -9.63 19.16 -6.02
N VAL A 165 -9.49 20.32 -5.37
CA VAL A 165 -10.63 21.07 -4.81
C VAL A 165 -11.61 21.49 -5.92
N GLU A 166 -11.11 22.00 -7.04
CA GLU A 166 -11.90 22.35 -8.21
C GLU A 166 -12.63 21.13 -8.79
N LEU A 167 -11.95 19.98 -8.87
CA LEU A 167 -12.54 18.72 -9.32
C LEU A 167 -13.71 18.30 -8.42
N ILE A 168 -13.49 18.25 -7.10
CA ILE A 168 -14.52 17.89 -6.11
C ILE A 168 -15.74 18.79 -6.24
N THR A 169 -15.50 20.10 -6.39
CA THR A 169 -16.55 21.12 -6.47
C THR A 169 -17.29 21.07 -7.81
N THR A 170 -16.55 21.01 -8.92
CA THR A 170 -17.14 21.00 -10.28
C THR A 170 -17.98 19.76 -10.53
N LEU A 171 -17.53 18.59 -10.06
CA LEU A 171 -18.28 17.35 -10.16
C LEU A 171 -19.35 17.22 -9.07
N ASN A 172 -19.43 18.18 -8.14
CA ASN A 172 -20.37 18.20 -7.02
C ASN A 172 -20.39 16.88 -6.21
N LEU A 173 -19.18 16.31 -5.95
CA LEU A 173 -19.05 14.95 -5.42
C LEU A 173 -19.68 14.77 -4.04
N VAL A 174 -19.59 15.78 -3.18
CA VAL A 174 -20.16 15.74 -1.82
C VAL A 174 -21.68 15.59 -1.85
N GLU A 175 -22.37 16.44 -2.62
CA GLU A 175 -23.83 16.39 -2.70
C GLU A 175 -24.31 15.14 -3.43
N ARG A 176 -23.65 14.78 -4.54
CA ARG A 176 -24.02 13.57 -5.30
C ARG A 176 -23.91 12.29 -4.47
N CYS A 177 -22.90 12.18 -3.60
CA CYS A 177 -22.82 11.06 -2.67
C CYS A 177 -23.95 11.12 -1.63
N ARG A 178 -24.26 12.31 -1.09
CA ARG A 178 -25.33 12.50 -0.14
C ARG A 178 -26.72 12.14 -0.70
N ASP A 179 -26.96 12.42 -1.98
CA ASP A 179 -28.24 12.13 -2.65
C ASP A 179 -28.64 10.65 -2.63
N PHE A 180 -27.66 9.74 -2.57
CA PHE A 180 -27.96 8.32 -2.41
C PHE A 180 -27.68 7.76 -1.00
N GLY A 181 -27.44 8.64 -0.02
CA GLY A 181 -27.18 8.27 1.37
C GLY A 181 -25.74 7.80 1.65
N GLY A 182 -24.81 8.06 0.71
CA GLY A 182 -23.39 7.81 0.87
C GLY A 182 -22.65 9.06 1.39
N GLU A 183 -21.36 8.91 1.62
CA GLU A 183 -20.46 10.00 2.02
C GLU A 183 -19.26 10.05 1.08
N PHE A 184 -18.97 11.24 0.51
CA PHE A 184 -17.73 11.47 -0.22
C PHE A 184 -16.56 11.57 0.75
N GLY A 185 -15.44 10.88 0.44
CA GLY A 185 -14.20 10.94 1.20
C GLY A 185 -13.04 11.48 0.39
N CYS A 186 -12.15 12.22 1.05
CA CYS A 186 -10.87 12.62 0.46
C CYS A 186 -9.82 12.71 1.58
N PHE A 187 -8.56 12.40 1.27
CA PHE A 187 -7.45 12.63 2.20
C PHE A 187 -6.13 12.79 1.46
N VAL A 188 -5.23 13.55 2.05
CA VAL A 188 -3.88 13.77 1.55
C VAL A 188 -2.86 13.09 2.46
N HIS A 189 -1.83 12.48 1.89
CA HIS A 189 -0.70 11.88 2.63
C HIS A 189 0.51 11.65 1.71
N GLN A 190 1.63 11.17 2.26
CA GLN A 190 2.85 10.83 1.49
C GLN A 190 2.99 9.32 1.22
N GLY A 191 2.32 8.48 2.02
CA GLY A 191 2.59 7.04 2.06
C GLY A 191 3.90 6.69 2.76
N SER A 192 4.30 5.43 2.72
CA SER A 192 5.59 4.97 3.23
C SER A 192 6.73 5.26 2.25
N CYS A 193 7.92 5.56 2.77
CA CYS A 193 9.11 5.83 1.97
C CYS A 193 9.83 4.53 1.61
N ASP A 194 9.16 3.67 0.83
CA ASP A 194 9.62 2.35 0.46
C ASP A 194 9.36 2.04 -1.02
N GLY A 195 9.99 1.02 -1.59
CA GLY A 195 9.85 0.64 -2.98
C GLY A 195 10.24 1.76 -3.96
N GLU A 196 9.36 2.03 -4.93
CA GLU A 196 9.56 3.15 -5.86
C GLU A 196 9.39 4.51 -5.15
N ASN A 197 8.59 4.56 -4.07
CA ASN A 197 8.36 5.80 -3.33
C ASN A 197 9.62 6.31 -2.61
N GLU A 198 10.58 5.45 -2.28
CA GLU A 198 11.87 5.90 -1.75
C GLU A 198 12.62 6.83 -2.71
N ARG A 199 12.41 6.69 -4.03
CA ARG A 199 12.98 7.59 -5.03
C ARG A 199 12.43 9.01 -4.96
N GLN A 200 11.27 9.19 -4.30
CA GLN A 200 10.67 10.48 -4.03
C GLN A 200 11.20 11.12 -2.72
N TYR A 201 12.15 10.50 -2.02
CA TYR A 201 12.68 10.98 -0.74
C TYR A 201 13.04 12.47 -0.75
N ASN A 202 13.66 12.97 -1.82
CA ASN A 202 14.02 14.38 -1.93
C ASN A 202 12.81 15.32 -2.13
N SER A 203 11.71 14.81 -2.64
CA SER A 203 10.45 15.52 -2.83
C SER A 203 9.48 15.35 -1.65
N TRP A 204 9.89 14.71 -0.56
CA TRP A 204 9.10 14.57 0.67
C TRP A 204 8.78 15.95 1.24
N VAL A 205 7.53 16.16 1.69
CA VAL A 205 7.10 17.47 2.21
C VAL A 205 7.78 17.82 3.54
N THR A 206 7.83 19.12 3.84
CA THR A 206 8.30 19.69 5.10
C THR A 206 7.14 20.44 5.76
N PRO A 207 7.26 20.91 7.01
CA PRO A 207 6.22 21.73 7.65
C PRO A 207 5.80 22.96 6.84
N ALA A 208 6.71 23.52 6.02
CA ALA A 208 6.38 24.67 5.18
C ALA A 208 5.35 24.32 4.10
N GLU A 209 5.47 23.15 3.48
CA GLU A 209 4.53 22.71 2.45
C GLU A 209 3.16 22.34 3.03
N LEU A 210 3.07 21.88 4.29
CA LEU A 210 1.77 21.54 4.88
C LEU A 210 0.81 22.74 4.91
N SER A 211 1.33 23.96 5.05
CA SER A 211 0.53 25.18 5.03
C SER A 211 -0.08 25.49 3.67
N LEU A 212 0.40 24.84 2.61
CA LEU A 212 -0.10 24.98 1.23
C LEU A 212 -1.27 24.04 0.92
N ILE A 213 -1.56 23.09 1.81
CA ILE A 213 -2.70 22.18 1.65
C ILE A 213 -3.99 22.98 1.82
N PRO A 214 -4.90 22.96 0.81
CA PRO A 214 -6.15 23.71 0.87
C PRO A 214 -7.01 23.32 2.08
N PRO A 215 -7.72 24.28 2.73
CA PRO A 215 -8.52 24.03 3.93
C PRO A 215 -9.53 22.89 3.77
N MET A 216 -10.18 22.77 2.62
CA MET A 216 -11.12 21.69 2.31
C MET A 216 -10.43 20.31 2.39
N LEU A 217 -9.25 20.17 1.81
CA LEU A 217 -8.51 18.90 1.84
C LEU A 217 -7.95 18.62 3.24
N THR A 218 -7.56 19.66 3.98
CA THR A 218 -7.18 19.53 5.39
C THR A 218 -8.33 18.96 6.23
N GLU A 219 -9.53 19.55 6.12
CA GLU A 219 -10.72 19.07 6.84
C GLU A 219 -11.04 17.60 6.54
N PHE A 220 -11.09 17.24 5.27
CA PHE A 220 -11.31 15.85 4.85
C PHE A 220 -10.24 14.91 5.39
N THR A 221 -8.97 15.33 5.35
CA THR A 221 -7.84 14.52 5.84
C THR A 221 -7.93 14.26 7.33
N LEU A 222 -8.14 15.31 8.12
CA LEU A 222 -8.27 15.20 9.57
C LEU A 222 -9.45 14.32 9.96
N LYS A 223 -10.57 14.46 9.28
CA LYS A 223 -11.75 13.60 9.47
C LYS A 223 -11.44 12.14 9.15
N HIS A 224 -10.77 11.89 8.02
CA HIS A 224 -10.44 10.53 7.57
C HIS A 224 -9.54 9.79 8.59
N PHE A 225 -8.50 10.44 9.08
CA PHE A 225 -7.55 9.86 10.02
C PHE A 225 -7.97 9.98 11.49
N GLY A 226 -9.05 10.71 11.81
CA GLY A 226 -9.45 10.98 13.17
C GLY A 226 -8.40 11.78 13.96
N LYS A 227 -7.73 12.73 13.28
CA LYS A 227 -6.62 13.53 13.82
C LYS A 227 -7.05 14.98 14.01
N SER A 228 -6.30 15.72 14.85
CA SER A 228 -6.57 17.12 15.18
C SER A 228 -5.71 18.10 14.37
N SER A 229 -4.58 17.62 13.81
CA SER A 229 -3.66 18.45 13.01
C SER A 229 -3.00 17.65 11.89
N LEU A 230 -2.49 18.33 10.86
CA LEU A 230 -1.71 17.70 9.80
C LEU A 230 -0.38 17.14 10.33
N ASP A 231 0.22 17.72 11.36
CA ASP A 231 1.43 17.18 11.97
C ASP A 231 1.20 15.76 12.54
N GLU A 232 0.00 15.48 13.08
CA GLU A 232 -0.35 14.12 13.50
C GLU A 232 -0.55 13.12 12.34
N VAL A 233 -0.80 13.62 11.13
CA VAL A 233 -0.96 12.81 9.91
C VAL A 233 0.38 12.57 9.21
N PHE A 234 1.22 13.61 9.15
CA PHE A 234 2.48 13.57 8.40
C PHE A 234 3.70 13.23 9.26
N GLY A 235 3.54 13.29 10.60
CA GLY A 235 4.58 12.91 11.55
C GLY A 235 5.53 14.04 11.92
N GLU A 236 6.76 13.67 12.26
CA GLU A 236 7.79 14.56 12.79
C GLU A 236 8.84 14.92 11.71
N ILE A 237 9.53 16.02 11.92
CA ILE A 237 10.70 16.41 11.11
C ILE A 237 11.79 15.35 11.27
N GLU A 238 12.41 14.92 10.16
CA GLU A 238 13.46 13.91 10.15
C GLU A 238 14.63 14.27 11.08
N GLN A 239 15.02 15.53 11.15
CA GLN A 239 16.03 15.99 12.11
C GLN A 239 15.64 15.65 13.55
N SER A 240 14.39 15.90 13.95
CA SER A 240 13.90 15.60 15.31
C SER A 240 13.85 14.10 15.58
N LEU A 241 13.43 13.31 14.59
CA LEU A 241 13.49 11.85 14.66
C LEU A 241 14.94 11.37 14.81
N TYR A 242 15.86 11.91 14.00
CA TYR A 242 17.27 11.58 14.07
C TYR A 242 17.85 11.89 15.46
N GLU A 243 17.66 13.10 15.99
CA GLU A 243 18.16 13.51 17.32
C GLU A 243 17.65 12.57 18.42
N ARG A 244 16.36 12.24 18.40
CA ARG A 244 15.73 11.37 19.41
C ARG A 244 16.16 9.91 19.29
N LEU A 245 16.24 9.37 18.06
CA LEU A 245 16.51 7.95 17.81
C LEU A 245 18.01 7.63 17.75
N SER A 246 18.90 8.63 17.57
CA SER A 246 20.35 8.43 17.58
C SER A 246 20.93 8.00 18.94
N VAL A 247 20.13 8.04 19.99
CA VAL A 247 20.49 7.57 21.33
C VAL A 247 19.64 6.37 21.80
N ASP A 248 18.79 5.82 20.93
CA ASP A 248 17.88 4.72 21.24
C ASP A 248 18.58 3.36 21.07
N ASP A 249 18.83 2.70 22.20
CA ASP A 249 19.48 1.38 22.28
C ASP A 249 18.52 0.21 22.04
N THR A 250 17.25 0.45 21.75
CA THR A 250 16.27 -0.62 21.58
C THR A 250 16.46 -1.39 20.28
N THR A 251 16.19 -2.68 20.35
CA THR A 251 16.02 -3.58 19.21
C THR A 251 14.58 -4.04 19.17
N GLU A 252 14.12 -4.59 18.05
CA GLU A 252 12.72 -4.96 17.88
C GLU A 252 12.57 -6.25 17.09
N SER A 253 11.68 -7.12 17.54
CA SER A 253 11.23 -8.27 16.76
C SER A 253 10.08 -7.85 15.85
N LEU A 254 10.22 -8.14 14.56
CA LEU A 254 9.19 -7.86 13.54
C LEU A 254 8.27 -9.07 13.31
N VAL A 255 8.20 -10.00 14.25
CA VAL A 255 7.35 -11.19 14.15
C VAL A 255 5.96 -10.88 14.70
N SER A 256 4.94 -11.09 13.86
CA SER A 256 3.52 -11.01 14.24
C SER A 256 2.94 -12.38 14.48
N CYS A 257 1.95 -12.48 15.37
CA CYS A 257 1.15 -13.70 15.57
C CYS A 257 0.15 -13.92 14.40
N GLU A 258 -0.15 -12.90 13.61
CA GLU A 258 -1.01 -12.96 12.43
C GLU A 258 -0.25 -12.44 11.18
N PRO A 259 0.76 -13.19 10.70
CA PRO A 259 1.56 -12.74 9.57
C PRO A 259 0.77 -12.69 8.27
N VAL A 260 1.14 -11.71 7.44
CA VAL A 260 0.75 -11.63 6.03
C VAL A 260 1.98 -11.93 5.19
N PHE A 261 1.87 -12.85 4.26
CA PHE A 261 2.94 -13.21 3.33
C PHE A 261 2.58 -12.81 1.91
N TYR A 262 3.50 -12.12 1.25
CA TYR A 262 3.46 -11.89 -0.19
C TYR A 262 4.21 -13.00 -0.92
N ILE A 263 3.62 -13.53 -1.98
CA ILE A 263 4.20 -14.58 -2.81
C ILE A 263 4.23 -14.06 -4.24
N ASP A 264 5.45 -13.90 -4.76
CA ASP A 264 5.64 -13.42 -6.12
C ASP A 264 5.47 -14.55 -7.17
N ARG A 265 5.60 -14.18 -8.45
CA ARG A 265 5.44 -15.11 -9.57
C ARG A 265 6.49 -16.22 -9.63
N GLU A 266 7.63 -16.05 -8.98
CA GLU A 266 8.70 -17.05 -8.83
C GLU A 266 8.49 -17.92 -7.58
N PHE A 267 7.43 -17.70 -6.80
CA PHE A 267 7.13 -18.32 -5.49
C PHE A 267 8.11 -17.94 -4.38
N ASP A 268 8.82 -16.84 -4.52
CA ASP A 268 9.55 -16.26 -3.42
C ASP A 268 8.57 -15.61 -2.45
N VAL A 269 8.82 -15.80 -1.15
CA VAL A 269 7.91 -15.39 -0.08
C VAL A 269 8.53 -14.27 0.73
N TYR A 270 7.73 -13.23 0.98
CA TYR A 270 8.11 -12.03 1.72
C TYR A 270 7.08 -11.73 2.81
N PRO A 271 7.48 -11.23 3.99
CA PRO A 271 6.53 -10.73 4.97
C PRO A 271 5.96 -9.37 4.53
N ASN A 272 4.75 -9.05 4.94
CA ASN A 272 4.13 -7.72 4.75
C ASN A 272 4.68 -6.72 5.78
N LEU A 273 5.97 -6.45 5.73
CA LEU A 273 6.67 -5.49 6.58
C LEU A 273 7.37 -4.42 5.75
N SER A 274 7.62 -4.70 4.48
CA SER A 274 8.31 -3.80 3.56
C SER A 274 8.11 -4.28 2.12
N THR A 275 8.66 -3.52 1.17
CA THR A 275 8.69 -3.90 -0.24
C THR A 275 9.31 -5.29 -0.45
N PRO A 276 8.75 -6.15 -1.31
CA PRO A 276 9.38 -7.42 -1.69
C PRO A 276 10.78 -7.18 -2.28
N SER A 277 11.80 -7.53 -1.51
CA SER A 277 13.20 -7.30 -1.84
C SER A 277 14.10 -8.36 -1.20
N PRO A 278 15.33 -8.60 -1.71
CA PRO A 278 16.17 -9.71 -1.25
C PRO A 278 16.41 -9.78 0.25
N GLN A 279 16.52 -8.63 0.94
CA GLN A 279 16.75 -8.56 2.38
C GLN A 279 15.55 -9.04 3.21
N TRP A 280 14.33 -9.00 2.65
CA TRP A 280 13.11 -9.45 3.30
C TRP A 280 12.71 -10.87 2.91
N ARG A 281 13.35 -11.48 1.91
CA ARG A 281 12.99 -12.78 1.41
C ARG A 281 13.14 -13.88 2.47
N LEU A 282 12.05 -14.63 2.71
CA LEU A 282 12.00 -15.73 3.66
C LEU A 282 12.42 -17.09 3.05
N GLY A 283 12.22 -17.24 1.75
CA GLY A 283 12.51 -18.46 1.00
C GLY A 283 11.67 -18.57 -0.25
N ASN A 284 11.70 -19.73 -0.89
CA ASN A 284 10.89 -20.05 -2.07
C ASN A 284 9.92 -21.19 -1.75
N LEU A 285 8.63 -20.96 -1.91
CA LEU A 285 7.61 -21.90 -1.47
C LEU A 285 7.70 -23.28 -2.15
N LYS A 286 8.05 -23.33 -3.45
CA LYS A 286 8.18 -24.59 -4.20
C LYS A 286 9.45 -25.37 -3.81
N ARG A 287 10.54 -24.66 -3.49
CA ARG A 287 11.82 -25.29 -3.14
C ARG A 287 11.94 -25.63 -1.67
N ASP A 288 11.52 -24.70 -0.81
CA ASP A 288 11.82 -24.74 0.63
C ASP A 288 10.62 -25.25 1.45
N GLY A 289 9.39 -25.08 0.93
CA GLY A 289 8.16 -25.45 1.65
C GLY A 289 7.76 -24.44 2.73
N ALA A 290 6.48 -24.46 3.16
CA ALA A 290 5.96 -23.51 4.12
C ALA A 290 6.60 -23.64 5.52
N GLU A 291 6.98 -24.84 5.95
CA GLU A 291 7.62 -25.08 7.25
C GLU A 291 8.92 -24.29 7.41
N LYS A 292 9.81 -24.34 6.39
CA LYS A 292 11.08 -23.59 6.43
C LYS A 292 10.87 -22.07 6.32
N ILE A 293 9.87 -21.65 5.55
CA ILE A 293 9.49 -20.23 5.43
C ILE A 293 9.02 -19.71 6.79
N LEU A 294 8.15 -20.43 7.46
CA LEU A 294 7.65 -20.07 8.78
C LEU A 294 8.76 -20.12 9.83
N ASP A 295 9.66 -21.11 9.79
CA ASP A 295 10.84 -21.15 10.66
C ASP A 295 11.76 -19.95 10.43
N CYS A 296 11.98 -19.56 9.16
CA CYS A 296 12.73 -18.35 8.81
C CYS A 296 12.08 -17.09 9.39
N TYR A 297 10.76 -16.95 9.23
CA TYR A 297 10.00 -15.80 9.73
C TYR A 297 9.98 -15.71 11.24
N LEU A 298 9.55 -16.78 11.91
CA LEU A 298 9.36 -16.82 13.37
C LEU A 298 10.66 -16.67 14.15
N ASN A 299 11.78 -17.09 13.58
CA ASN A 299 13.11 -16.96 14.18
C ASN A 299 13.89 -15.75 13.63
N SER A 300 13.23 -14.81 12.95
CA SER A 300 13.84 -13.56 12.44
C SER A 300 15.12 -13.83 11.62
N ARG A 301 15.07 -14.77 10.66
CA ARG A 301 16.26 -15.19 9.90
C ARG A 301 16.41 -14.50 8.55
N SER A 302 15.40 -13.76 8.03
CA SER A 302 15.65 -12.87 6.92
C SER A 302 16.64 -11.78 7.33
N LEU A 303 17.44 -11.26 6.39
CA LEU A 303 18.48 -10.28 6.71
C LEU A 303 17.91 -9.07 7.47
N ALA A 304 16.79 -8.52 7.00
CA ALA A 304 16.17 -7.34 7.59
C ALA A 304 15.62 -7.63 9.01
N GLN A 305 14.91 -8.75 9.21
CA GLN A 305 14.43 -9.15 10.54
C GLN A 305 15.60 -9.40 11.49
N HIS A 306 16.66 -10.07 11.02
CA HIS A 306 17.84 -10.36 11.83
C HIS A 306 18.54 -9.09 12.29
N ILE A 307 18.71 -8.13 11.37
CA ILE A 307 19.30 -6.82 11.71
C ILE A 307 18.42 -6.09 12.71
N ARG A 308 17.12 -5.98 12.48
CA ARG A 308 16.23 -5.23 13.38
C ARG A 308 16.18 -5.82 14.79
N LEU A 309 16.30 -7.13 14.92
CA LEU A 309 16.34 -7.85 16.21
C LEU A 309 17.66 -7.66 16.96
N ASN A 310 18.80 -7.50 16.26
CA ASN A 310 20.13 -7.53 16.85
C ASN A 310 20.90 -6.21 16.76
N THR A 311 20.41 -5.24 15.98
CA THR A 311 21.07 -3.94 15.81
C THR A 311 20.25 -2.85 16.52
N PRO A 312 20.84 -2.08 17.44
CA PRO A 312 20.16 -0.98 18.10
C PRO A 312 19.63 0.06 17.10
N THR A 313 18.48 0.65 17.40
CA THR A 313 17.85 1.70 16.58
C THR A 313 18.83 2.83 16.26
N ARG A 314 19.63 3.28 17.25
CA ARG A 314 20.64 4.34 17.06
C ARG A 314 21.64 4.03 15.94
N GLU A 315 22.05 2.78 15.78
CA GLU A 315 23.02 2.39 14.76
C GLU A 315 22.45 2.54 13.35
N LEU A 316 21.21 2.11 13.16
CA LEU A 316 20.48 2.28 11.90
C LEU A 316 20.37 3.78 11.55
N VAL A 317 19.92 4.59 12.53
CA VAL A 317 19.65 6.01 12.34
C VAL A 317 20.94 6.82 12.12
N VAL A 318 21.97 6.59 12.92
CA VAL A 318 23.25 7.32 12.78
C VAL A 318 23.94 7.00 11.45
N SER A 319 23.81 5.76 10.96
CA SER A 319 24.46 5.37 9.72
C SER A 319 23.70 5.78 8.45
N GLN A 320 22.38 5.96 8.50
CA GLN A 320 21.54 6.11 7.30
C GLN A 320 20.69 7.40 7.29
N GLY A 321 20.48 8.05 8.43
CA GLY A 321 19.62 9.22 8.57
C GLY A 321 20.32 10.53 8.18
N ASP A 322 19.51 11.58 7.96
CA ASP A 322 19.97 12.94 7.65
C ASP A 322 19.66 13.88 8.84
N PRO A 323 20.69 14.26 9.62
CA PRO A 323 20.51 15.11 10.82
C PRO A 323 20.13 16.57 10.50
N THR A 324 20.05 16.93 9.22
CA THR A 324 19.73 18.31 8.78
C THR A 324 18.41 18.41 8.03
N SER A 325 17.78 17.28 7.77
CA SER A 325 16.58 17.20 6.95
C SER A 325 15.35 17.73 7.67
N GLN A 326 14.56 18.51 6.94
CA GLN A 326 13.27 19.05 7.41
C GLN A 326 12.06 18.24 6.85
N ARG A 327 12.31 17.07 6.24
CA ARG A 327 11.25 16.20 5.71
C ARG A 327 10.44 15.61 6.87
N LEU A 328 9.15 15.40 6.62
CA LEU A 328 8.25 14.81 7.61
C LEU A 328 8.16 13.29 7.43
N PHE A 329 8.18 12.58 8.54
CA PHE A 329 8.01 11.13 8.58
C PHE A 329 7.18 10.69 9.77
N MET A 330 6.36 9.68 9.57
CA MET A 330 5.93 8.83 10.67
C MET A 330 7.15 8.05 11.19
N ARG A 331 7.20 7.83 12.50
CA ARG A 331 8.36 7.14 13.14
C ARG A 331 8.62 5.77 12.53
N GLU A 332 7.56 5.01 12.32
CA GLU A 332 7.62 3.66 11.78
C GLU A 332 8.18 3.64 10.34
N ASP A 333 7.67 4.51 9.48
CA ASP A 333 8.15 4.65 8.09
C ASP A 333 9.62 5.10 8.04
N TYR A 334 10.03 5.98 8.95
CA TYR A 334 11.42 6.41 9.05
C TYR A 334 12.33 5.25 9.44
N LEU A 335 11.95 4.46 10.44
CA LEU A 335 12.75 3.31 10.88
C LEU A 335 12.83 2.21 9.81
N GLU A 336 11.76 1.98 9.08
CA GLU A 336 11.75 1.05 7.96
C GLU A 336 12.69 1.50 6.83
N LEU A 337 12.66 2.78 6.49
CA LEU A 337 13.59 3.38 5.53
C LEU A 337 15.06 3.21 5.98
N MET A 338 15.37 3.49 7.25
CA MET A 338 16.72 3.32 7.80
C MET A 338 17.16 1.86 7.74
N LEU A 339 16.29 0.93 8.12
CA LEU A 339 16.55 -0.51 8.07
C LEU A 339 16.82 -0.97 6.63
N ASN A 340 15.99 -0.57 5.68
CA ASN A 340 16.14 -0.94 4.27
C ASN A 340 17.45 -0.40 3.68
N ARG A 341 17.84 0.83 4.01
CA ARG A 341 19.12 1.44 3.59
C ARG A 341 20.31 0.73 4.22
N TYR A 342 20.22 0.43 5.52
CA TYR A 342 21.27 -0.28 6.25
C TYR A 342 21.51 -1.68 5.67
N CYS A 343 20.44 -2.45 5.42
CA CYS A 343 20.54 -3.77 4.80
C CYS A 343 21.22 -3.70 3.42
N ARG A 344 20.85 -2.72 2.58
CA ARG A 344 21.47 -2.55 1.26
C ARG A 344 22.96 -2.18 1.34
N ALA A 345 23.35 -1.37 2.32
CA ALA A 345 24.74 -1.00 2.52
C ALA A 345 25.64 -2.18 2.96
N LEU A 346 25.06 -3.20 3.60
CA LEU A 346 25.82 -4.41 3.99
C LEU A 346 26.02 -5.39 2.82
N VAL A 347 25.19 -5.33 1.79
CA VAL A 347 25.22 -6.30 0.66
C VAL A 347 26.03 -5.77 -0.52
N ASN A 348 26.21 -4.44 -0.62
CA ASN A 348 27.03 -3.77 -1.63
C ASN A 348 28.49 -3.67 -1.18
#